data_ee5c69f7e12deefa21fd7c58e3e6a7ef
#
_entry.id   ee5c69f7e12deefa21fd7c58e3e6a7ef
#
_cell.length_a   1.000
_cell.length_b   1.000
_cell.length_c   1.000
_cell.angle_alpha   90.00
_cell.angle_beta   90.00
_cell.angle_gamma   90.00
#
_symmetry.space_group_name_H-M   'P 1'
#
loop_
_entity.id
_entity.type
_entity.pdbx_description
1 polymer ?
#
loop_
_entity_poly.entity_id
_entity_poly.type
_entity_poly.pdbx_seq_one_letter_code
_entity_poly.pdbx_strand_id
1 'polypeptide(L)'
;DHMVMADTLVRPGSDAAVVRVHGTNKAIAISTDCSPTYCKHNSFEGGKHAVVETWRNLIASGAEPIAITDCMNFGNPEKPEIMGEFVECIRGMTEACSVLSYPVVSGNVSLYNETNGEGIYPTPAIGGVGLIKDINKIKTLAFKELNSKIYTIGKNEGHIGNTQFLSIILNKEIGSTPTIDLSEEFKNGRFILELVNQDLILSSHDIGEGGLLVAVAEMAMSGEIGASININDHTHFFSEDQSRYLIEVSANNEDKINQMALDSNIAIELIGETTKDDLIIEDIGQISVQDLKLKSESWFPNFTK
;
A
#
# COMPACT_ATOMS: atom_id res chain seq x y z
N ASP A 1 16.94 17.79 0.10
CA ASP A 1 15.67 18.35 0.55
C ASP A 1 14.53 17.56 -0.06
N HIS A 2 13.72 16.93 0.78
CA HIS A 2 12.58 16.08 0.39
C HIS A 2 11.29 16.88 0.16
N MET A 3 11.37 18.20 0.07
CA MET A 3 10.20 19.06 -0.12
C MET A 3 10.34 19.92 -1.38
N VAL A 4 9.22 20.09 -2.08
CA VAL A 4 9.13 20.99 -3.23
C VAL A 4 8.71 22.39 -2.72
N MET A 5 9.67 23.21 -2.37
CA MET A 5 9.60 24.65 -2.05
C MET A 5 8.19 25.19 -1.75
N ALA A 6 7.64 24.89 -0.57
CA ALA A 6 6.31 25.31 -0.10
C ALA A 6 5.10 24.68 -0.84
N ASP A 7 5.31 23.85 -1.85
CA ASP A 7 4.23 23.21 -2.62
C ASP A 7 3.86 21.82 -2.13
N THR A 8 4.67 21.21 -1.29
CA THR A 8 4.40 19.90 -0.70
C THR A 8 3.25 19.99 0.30
N LEU A 9 2.15 19.30 0.02
CA LEU A 9 0.99 19.18 0.91
C LEU A 9 1.09 17.97 1.83
N VAL A 10 1.63 16.86 1.31
CA VAL A 10 1.94 15.65 2.08
C VAL A 10 3.40 15.30 1.85
N ARG A 11 4.16 15.22 2.93
CA ARG A 11 5.58 14.83 2.91
C ARG A 11 5.72 13.33 2.72
N PRO A 12 6.91 12.83 2.33
CA PRO A 12 7.23 11.41 2.38
C PRO A 12 6.93 10.79 3.75
N GLY A 13 6.46 9.56 3.76
CA GLY A 13 6.02 8.85 4.97
C GLY A 13 4.49 8.68 5.06
N SER A 14 3.79 8.88 3.93
CA SER A 14 2.40 8.46 3.69
C SER A 14 2.37 7.71 2.36
N ASP A 15 1.21 7.17 1.98
CA ASP A 15 1.05 6.33 0.77
C ASP A 15 1.49 7.02 -0.52
N ALA A 16 1.34 8.33 -0.60
CA ALA A 16 1.85 9.12 -1.71
C ALA A 16 2.37 10.49 -1.26
N ALA A 17 3.36 11.00 -1.98
CA ALA A 17 3.73 12.42 -1.90
C ALA A 17 2.69 13.26 -2.65
N VAL A 18 2.26 14.37 -2.06
CA VAL A 18 1.23 15.23 -2.66
C VAL A 18 1.75 16.65 -2.83
N VAL A 19 1.69 17.14 -4.07
CA VAL A 19 2.20 18.46 -4.48
C VAL A 19 1.06 19.30 -5.05
N ARG A 20 1.00 20.56 -4.64
CA ARG A 20 0.00 21.54 -5.09
C ARG A 20 0.14 21.87 -6.58
N VAL A 21 -0.99 22.03 -7.26
CA VAL A 21 -1.05 22.65 -8.59
C VAL A 21 -1.38 24.15 -8.40
N HIS A 22 -0.39 25.00 -8.64
CA HIS A 22 -0.52 26.45 -8.44
C HIS A 22 -1.72 27.07 -9.18
N GLY A 23 -2.35 28.06 -8.54
CA GLY A 23 -3.50 28.75 -9.10
C GLY A 23 -4.80 27.94 -9.15
N THR A 24 -4.82 26.75 -8.54
CA THR A 24 -5.98 25.86 -8.48
C THR A 24 -6.20 25.29 -7.08
N ASN A 25 -7.35 24.65 -6.87
CA ASN A 25 -7.62 23.84 -5.67
C ASN A 25 -7.27 22.35 -5.87
N LYS A 26 -6.32 22.06 -6.75
CA LYS A 26 -5.92 20.69 -7.13
C LYS A 26 -4.52 20.35 -6.61
N ALA A 27 -4.26 19.06 -6.51
CA ALA A 27 -2.93 18.53 -6.25
C ALA A 27 -2.63 17.30 -7.11
N ILE A 28 -1.35 16.99 -7.26
CA ILE A 28 -0.85 15.77 -7.88
C ILE A 28 -0.31 14.89 -6.77
N ALA A 29 -0.77 13.65 -6.71
CA ALA A 29 -0.22 12.60 -5.87
C ALA A 29 0.74 11.74 -6.70
N ILE A 30 1.85 11.31 -6.10
CA ILE A 30 2.90 10.51 -6.74
C ILE A 30 3.30 9.41 -5.77
N SER A 31 3.24 8.16 -6.24
CA SER A 31 3.76 6.96 -5.55
C SER A 31 4.78 6.25 -6.42
N THR A 32 5.72 5.54 -5.80
CA THR A 32 6.70 4.70 -6.50
C THR A 32 6.83 3.37 -5.78
N ASP A 33 6.63 2.28 -6.50
CA ASP A 33 6.65 0.93 -5.95
C ASP A 33 7.34 -0.06 -6.87
N CYS A 34 7.80 -1.17 -6.27
CA CYS A 34 8.31 -2.35 -6.95
C CYS A 34 8.21 -3.57 -6.03
N SER A 35 8.01 -4.74 -6.59
CA SER A 35 7.85 -6.00 -5.85
C SER A 35 8.82 -7.08 -6.34
N PRO A 36 10.16 -6.89 -6.16
CA PRO A 36 11.16 -7.78 -6.77
C PRO A 36 11.06 -9.22 -6.29
N THR A 37 10.74 -9.45 -5.03
CA THR A 37 10.56 -10.79 -4.45
C THR A 37 9.37 -11.51 -5.08
N TYR A 38 8.25 -10.82 -5.25
CA TYR A 38 7.09 -11.36 -5.94
C TYR A 38 7.38 -11.66 -7.41
N CYS A 39 8.08 -10.74 -8.11
CA CYS A 39 8.49 -10.95 -9.49
C CYS A 39 9.43 -12.16 -9.64
N LYS A 40 10.32 -12.39 -8.69
CA LYS A 40 11.24 -13.53 -8.71
C LYS A 40 10.54 -14.87 -8.60
N HIS A 41 9.50 -14.96 -7.77
CA HIS A 41 8.73 -16.19 -7.57
C HIS A 41 7.64 -16.41 -8.64
N ASN A 42 7.04 -15.33 -9.13
CA ASN A 42 6.07 -15.35 -10.21
C ASN A 42 6.08 -13.99 -10.93
N SER A 43 6.79 -13.90 -12.03
CA SER A 43 7.00 -12.63 -12.75
C SER A 43 5.71 -12.02 -13.28
N PHE A 44 4.72 -12.83 -13.66
CA PHE A 44 3.42 -12.35 -14.11
C PHE A 44 2.63 -11.70 -12.97
N GLU A 45 2.48 -12.37 -11.83
CA GLU A 45 1.82 -11.80 -10.66
C GLU A 45 2.61 -10.61 -10.10
N GLY A 46 3.95 -10.72 -9.99
CA GLY A 46 4.79 -9.63 -9.52
C GLY A 46 4.69 -8.37 -10.39
N GLY A 47 4.54 -8.54 -11.71
CA GLY A 47 4.27 -7.42 -12.62
C GLY A 47 2.91 -6.74 -12.33
N LYS A 48 1.86 -7.51 -11.99
CA LYS A 48 0.59 -6.93 -11.53
C LYS A 48 0.77 -6.17 -10.21
N HIS A 49 1.47 -6.78 -9.23
CA HIS A 49 1.71 -6.18 -7.92
C HIS A 49 2.34 -4.80 -8.04
N ALA A 50 3.40 -4.64 -8.83
CA ALA A 50 4.10 -3.37 -8.98
C ALA A 50 3.17 -2.24 -9.49
N VAL A 51 2.23 -2.55 -10.38
CA VAL A 51 1.23 -1.58 -10.89
C VAL A 51 0.15 -1.30 -9.86
N VAL A 52 -0.39 -2.35 -9.24
CA VAL A 52 -1.51 -2.27 -8.30
C VAL A 52 -1.12 -1.53 -7.04
N GLU A 53 0.09 -1.71 -6.53
CA GLU A 53 0.61 -1.05 -5.34
C GLU A 53 0.58 0.48 -5.52
N THR A 54 1.14 1.01 -6.61
CA THR A 54 1.07 2.45 -6.87
C THR A 54 -0.38 2.94 -7.02
N TRP A 55 -1.24 2.15 -7.64
CA TRP A 55 -2.65 2.49 -7.80
C TRP A 55 -3.38 2.58 -6.46
N ARG A 56 -3.16 1.59 -5.56
CA ARG A 56 -3.71 1.57 -4.20
C ARG A 56 -3.25 2.74 -3.35
N ASN A 57 -1.94 3.02 -3.36
CA ASN A 57 -1.34 4.14 -2.66
C ASN A 57 -1.94 5.49 -3.06
N LEU A 58 -2.17 5.70 -4.36
CA LEU A 58 -2.83 6.91 -4.84
C LEU A 58 -4.28 7.00 -4.34
N ILE A 59 -5.02 5.90 -4.39
CA ILE A 59 -6.40 5.81 -3.89
C ILE A 59 -6.45 6.12 -2.39
N ALA A 60 -5.56 5.51 -1.59
CA ALA A 60 -5.47 5.73 -0.15
C ALA A 60 -5.23 7.21 0.18
N SER A 61 -4.46 7.91 -0.66
CA SER A 61 -4.23 9.37 -0.54
C SER A 61 -5.40 10.24 -1.00
N GLY A 62 -6.48 9.65 -1.53
CA GLY A 62 -7.65 10.35 -2.08
C GLY A 62 -7.48 10.84 -3.51
N ALA A 63 -6.49 10.33 -4.23
CA ALA A 63 -6.23 10.69 -5.61
C ALA A 63 -6.90 9.73 -6.60
N GLU A 64 -7.43 10.27 -7.69
CA GLU A 64 -7.84 9.49 -8.87
C GLU A 64 -6.57 9.11 -9.65
N PRO A 65 -6.19 7.81 -9.76
CA PRO A 65 -5.04 7.39 -10.54
C PRO A 65 -5.22 7.74 -12.02
N ILE A 66 -4.17 8.27 -12.67
CA ILE A 66 -4.25 8.75 -14.07
C ILE A 66 -3.36 7.94 -14.99
N ALA A 67 -2.10 7.75 -14.62
CA ALA A 67 -1.10 7.13 -15.47
C ALA A 67 0.12 6.67 -14.68
N ILE A 68 0.90 5.78 -15.29
CA ILE A 68 2.19 5.34 -14.76
C ILE A 68 3.34 5.68 -15.69
N THR A 69 4.54 5.75 -15.11
CA THR A 69 5.81 5.55 -15.78
C THR A 69 6.46 4.29 -15.23
N ASP A 70 7.27 3.59 -16.02
CA ASP A 70 7.99 2.41 -15.55
C ASP A 70 9.51 2.56 -15.69
N CYS A 71 10.24 1.79 -14.89
CA CYS A 71 11.68 1.59 -15.00
C CYS A 71 11.95 0.09 -14.86
N MET A 72 12.07 -0.60 -15.97
CA MET A 72 12.20 -2.05 -16.05
C MET A 72 13.66 -2.45 -15.84
N ASN A 73 14.00 -3.06 -14.68
CA ASN A 73 15.37 -3.44 -14.35
C ASN A 73 15.50 -4.97 -14.29
N PHE A 74 16.31 -5.54 -15.18
CA PHE A 74 16.49 -6.98 -15.33
C PHE A 74 17.96 -7.34 -15.57
N GLY A 75 18.31 -8.60 -15.34
CA GLY A 75 19.62 -9.16 -15.64
C GLY A 75 19.91 -9.24 -17.13
N ASN A 76 20.74 -10.21 -17.54
CA ASN A 76 21.16 -10.39 -18.93
C ASN A 76 20.02 -11.00 -19.80
N PRO A 77 19.46 -10.26 -20.77
CA PRO A 77 18.36 -10.73 -21.59
C PRO A 77 18.74 -11.82 -22.61
N GLU A 78 20.04 -12.09 -22.80
CA GLU A 78 20.51 -13.21 -23.62
C GLU A 78 20.27 -14.57 -22.93
N LYS A 79 20.02 -14.56 -21.62
CA LYS A 79 19.60 -15.73 -20.86
C LYS A 79 18.08 -15.92 -21.04
N PRO A 80 17.62 -17.05 -21.61
CA PRO A 80 16.19 -17.27 -21.92
C PRO A 80 15.27 -17.13 -20.69
N GLU A 81 15.73 -17.56 -19.52
CA GLU A 81 15.00 -17.43 -18.26
C GLU A 81 14.75 -15.97 -17.88
N ILE A 82 15.77 -15.11 -17.99
CA ILE A 82 15.65 -13.66 -17.69
C ILE A 82 14.72 -12.96 -18.69
N MET A 83 14.83 -13.33 -19.97
CA MET A 83 13.90 -12.79 -20.97
C MET A 83 12.48 -13.30 -20.74
N GLY A 84 12.30 -14.52 -20.26
CA GLY A 84 11.00 -15.04 -19.84
C GLY A 84 10.41 -14.26 -18.67
N GLU A 85 11.16 -13.98 -17.61
CA GLU A 85 10.79 -13.14 -16.47
C GLU A 85 10.36 -11.73 -16.95
N PHE A 86 11.13 -11.12 -17.85
CA PHE A 86 10.83 -9.80 -18.42
C PHE A 86 9.49 -9.79 -19.18
N VAL A 87 9.25 -10.78 -20.04
CA VAL A 87 8.01 -10.89 -20.83
C VAL A 87 6.81 -11.10 -19.92
N GLU A 88 6.91 -12.00 -18.92
CA GLU A 88 5.82 -12.25 -17.99
C GLU A 88 5.51 -11.04 -17.10
N CYS A 89 6.52 -10.28 -16.63
CA CYS A 89 6.29 -9.01 -15.93
C CYS A 89 5.49 -8.03 -16.80
N ILE A 90 5.88 -7.84 -18.07
CA ILE A 90 5.15 -6.95 -19.00
C ILE A 90 3.70 -7.42 -19.19
N ARG A 91 3.48 -8.73 -19.31
CA ARG A 91 2.12 -9.28 -19.44
C ARG A 91 1.26 -9.00 -18.21
N GLY A 92 1.80 -9.20 -17.01
CA GLY A 92 1.12 -8.87 -15.76
C GLY A 92 0.81 -7.37 -15.64
N MET A 93 1.79 -6.51 -15.92
CA MET A 93 1.59 -5.06 -15.96
C MET A 93 0.51 -4.65 -16.95
N THR A 94 0.52 -5.24 -18.15
CA THR A 94 -0.47 -4.93 -19.21
C THR A 94 -1.88 -5.27 -18.75
N GLU A 95 -2.06 -6.42 -18.09
CA GLU A 95 -3.37 -6.82 -17.56
C GLU A 95 -3.86 -5.86 -16.49
N ALA A 96 -3.00 -5.53 -15.50
CA ALA A 96 -3.34 -4.58 -14.45
C ALA A 96 -3.66 -3.19 -15.00
N CYS A 97 -2.82 -2.64 -15.88
CA CYS A 97 -3.04 -1.34 -16.53
C CYS A 97 -4.37 -1.29 -17.30
N SER A 98 -4.72 -2.39 -17.99
CA SER A 98 -5.95 -2.47 -18.78
C SER A 98 -7.20 -2.47 -17.91
N VAL A 99 -7.22 -3.29 -16.86
CA VAL A 99 -8.38 -3.41 -15.96
C VAL A 99 -8.56 -2.15 -15.12
N LEU A 100 -7.47 -1.60 -14.59
CA LEU A 100 -7.49 -0.42 -13.74
C LEU A 100 -7.60 0.90 -14.51
N SER A 101 -7.62 0.87 -15.85
CA SER A 101 -7.58 2.07 -16.72
C SER A 101 -6.42 3.00 -16.35
N TYR A 102 -5.24 2.43 -16.17
CA TYR A 102 -4.05 3.08 -15.64
C TYR A 102 -2.88 2.96 -16.62
N PRO A 103 -2.90 3.77 -17.71
CA PRO A 103 -2.00 3.59 -18.86
C PRO A 103 -0.55 3.95 -18.55
N VAL A 104 0.38 3.23 -19.19
CA VAL A 104 1.79 3.60 -19.26
C VAL A 104 1.97 4.76 -20.24
N VAL A 105 2.51 5.89 -19.78
CA VAL A 105 2.75 7.08 -20.62
C VAL A 105 4.22 7.36 -20.85
N SER A 106 5.10 6.74 -20.08
CA SER A 106 6.56 6.86 -20.20
C SER A 106 7.22 5.65 -19.56
N GLY A 107 8.48 5.42 -19.88
CA GLY A 107 9.25 4.36 -19.22
C GLY A 107 10.65 4.21 -19.80
N ASN A 108 11.45 3.36 -19.15
CA ASN A 108 12.75 2.93 -19.65
C ASN A 108 13.01 1.47 -19.29
N VAL A 109 14.00 0.89 -19.98
CA VAL A 109 14.49 -0.47 -19.71
C VAL A 109 15.97 -0.40 -19.39
N SER A 110 16.37 -1.03 -18.29
CA SER A 110 17.76 -1.25 -17.89
C SER A 110 18.02 -2.76 -17.85
N LEU A 111 18.94 -3.23 -18.65
CA LEU A 111 19.29 -4.65 -18.81
C LEU A 111 20.74 -4.88 -18.43
N TYR A 112 21.15 -6.16 -18.36
CA TYR A 112 22.49 -6.56 -17.95
C TYR A 112 22.87 -6.12 -16.52
N ASN A 113 21.86 -5.97 -15.63
CA ASN A 113 22.12 -5.67 -14.23
C ASN A 113 22.57 -6.93 -13.49
N GLU A 114 23.87 -7.18 -13.51
CA GLU A 114 24.47 -8.38 -12.95
C GLU A 114 25.73 -8.03 -12.15
N THR A 115 25.99 -8.82 -11.11
CA THR A 115 27.22 -8.77 -10.33
C THR A 115 27.81 -10.20 -10.24
N ASN A 116 29.05 -10.38 -10.66
CA ASN A 116 29.73 -11.68 -10.68
C ASN A 116 28.94 -12.78 -11.45
N GLY A 117 28.19 -12.41 -12.48
CA GLY A 117 27.40 -13.35 -13.30
C GLY A 117 26.01 -13.68 -12.72
N GLU A 118 25.67 -13.14 -11.57
CA GLU A 118 24.33 -13.24 -10.97
C GLU A 118 23.52 -11.98 -11.29
N GLY A 119 22.33 -12.15 -11.87
CA GLY A 119 21.39 -11.08 -12.16
C GLY A 119 20.68 -10.60 -10.90
N ILE A 120 20.27 -9.35 -10.91
CA ILE A 120 19.31 -8.82 -9.91
C ILE A 120 17.98 -9.55 -10.01
N TYR A 121 17.16 -9.50 -8.98
CA TYR A 121 15.76 -9.90 -9.09
C TYR A 121 15.03 -9.03 -10.12
N PRO A 122 14.05 -9.60 -10.84
CA PRO A 122 13.20 -8.82 -11.75
C PRO A 122 12.57 -7.63 -11.01
N THR A 123 12.91 -6.42 -11.40
CA THR A 123 12.50 -5.22 -10.68
C THR A 123 11.84 -4.20 -11.62
N PRO A 124 10.56 -4.40 -11.98
CA PRO A 124 9.76 -3.36 -12.60
C PRO A 124 9.42 -2.32 -11.53
N ALA A 125 10.11 -1.18 -11.52
CA ALA A 125 9.79 -0.06 -10.67
C ALA A 125 8.77 0.84 -11.37
N ILE A 126 7.65 1.08 -10.72
CA ILE A 126 6.52 1.83 -11.25
C ILE A 126 6.41 3.16 -10.54
N GLY A 127 6.27 4.25 -11.30
CA GLY A 127 5.92 5.56 -10.78
C GLY A 127 4.48 5.89 -11.13
N GLY A 128 3.60 5.94 -10.13
CA GLY A 128 2.19 6.25 -10.27
C GLY A 128 1.90 7.74 -10.13
N VAL A 129 1.00 8.28 -10.95
CA VAL A 129 0.53 9.67 -10.84
C VAL A 129 -0.98 9.68 -10.72
N GLY A 130 -1.49 10.43 -9.74
CA GLY A 130 -2.91 10.63 -9.50
C GLY A 130 -3.29 12.10 -9.35
N LEU A 131 -4.56 12.41 -9.60
CA LEU A 131 -5.11 13.75 -9.46
C LEU A 131 -6.02 13.84 -8.23
N ILE A 132 -5.73 14.76 -7.34
CA ILE A 132 -6.64 15.21 -6.29
C ILE A 132 -7.35 16.46 -6.80
N LYS A 133 -8.67 16.37 -6.98
CA LYS A 133 -9.49 17.46 -7.54
C LYS A 133 -9.74 18.59 -6.55
N ASP A 134 -9.71 18.27 -5.25
CA ASP A 134 -9.89 19.21 -4.14
C ASP A 134 -8.88 18.86 -3.02
N ILE A 135 -7.97 19.78 -2.72
CA ILE A 135 -6.95 19.59 -1.67
C ILE A 135 -7.53 19.33 -0.28
N ASN A 136 -8.79 19.70 -0.03
CA ASN A 136 -9.47 19.39 1.23
C ASN A 136 -9.86 17.90 1.36
N LYS A 137 -9.78 17.13 0.26
CA LYS A 137 -10.06 15.70 0.24
C LYS A 137 -8.82 14.82 0.38
N ILE A 138 -7.63 15.43 0.55
CA ILE A 138 -6.40 14.67 0.80
C ILE A 138 -6.56 13.82 2.06
N LYS A 139 -6.17 12.56 1.93
CA LYS A 139 -6.04 11.63 3.06
C LYS A 139 -4.57 11.32 3.33
N THR A 140 -4.27 10.98 4.56
CA THR A 140 -2.97 10.47 5.00
C THR A 140 -3.20 9.23 5.84
N LEU A 141 -2.19 8.41 5.98
CA LEU A 141 -2.27 7.20 6.80
C LEU A 141 -2.41 7.48 8.31
N ALA A 142 -2.01 8.66 8.79
CA ALA A 142 -2.01 8.98 10.22
C ALA A 142 -3.40 8.92 10.86
N PHE A 143 -3.59 8.22 11.98
CA PHE A 143 -4.79 8.34 12.80
C PHE A 143 -5.01 9.79 13.23
N LYS A 144 -6.27 10.22 13.32
CA LYS A 144 -6.67 11.63 13.52
C LYS A 144 -7.40 11.89 14.83
N GLU A 145 -8.23 10.96 15.29
CA GLU A 145 -9.11 11.16 16.44
C GLU A 145 -8.99 10.01 17.44
N LEU A 146 -9.23 10.28 18.72
CA LEU A 146 -9.36 9.26 19.74
C LEU A 146 -10.76 8.66 19.73
N ASN A 147 -10.87 7.36 20.03
CA ASN A 147 -12.12 6.60 20.05
C ASN A 147 -12.83 6.55 18.68
N SER A 148 -12.10 6.78 17.60
CA SER A 148 -12.60 6.49 16.25
C SER A 148 -12.51 4.99 15.97
N LYS A 149 -13.31 4.50 15.02
CA LYS A 149 -13.36 3.10 14.65
C LYS A 149 -12.37 2.79 13.54
N ILE A 150 -11.78 1.60 13.59
CA ILE A 150 -10.80 1.11 12.62
C ILE A 150 -11.44 -0.05 11.86
N TYR A 151 -11.56 0.12 10.55
CA TYR A 151 -12.12 -0.89 9.66
C TYR A 151 -11.12 -1.33 8.62
N THR A 152 -11.18 -2.62 8.25
CA THR A 152 -10.57 -3.12 7.03
C THR A 152 -11.59 -3.17 5.90
N ILE A 153 -11.15 -2.85 4.70
CA ILE A 153 -11.87 -3.04 3.43
C ILE A 153 -11.14 -4.11 2.63
N GLY A 154 -11.89 -5.02 2.03
CA GLY A 154 -11.34 -6.17 1.32
C GLY A 154 -11.24 -7.42 2.18
N LYS A 155 -11.05 -8.57 1.54
CA LYS A 155 -11.01 -9.88 2.21
C LYS A 155 -9.61 -10.16 2.75
N ASN A 156 -9.56 -10.77 3.92
CA ASN A 156 -8.34 -11.33 4.49
C ASN A 156 -8.45 -12.86 4.43
N GLU A 157 -7.72 -13.50 3.52
CA GLU A 157 -7.73 -14.94 3.29
C GLU A 157 -6.55 -15.65 3.98
N GLY A 158 -5.65 -14.89 4.61
CA GLY A 158 -4.53 -15.42 5.38
C GLY A 158 -3.35 -15.87 4.52
N HIS A 159 -3.11 -15.22 3.38
CA HIS A 159 -1.97 -15.56 2.52
C HIS A 159 -0.64 -15.22 3.18
N ILE A 160 0.17 -16.24 3.48
CA ILE A 160 1.49 -16.09 4.14
C ILE A 160 2.65 -16.39 3.17
N GLY A 161 2.41 -17.07 2.06
CA GLY A 161 3.46 -17.43 1.09
C GLY A 161 4.22 -16.21 0.57
N ASN A 162 5.56 -16.26 0.55
CA ASN A 162 6.43 -15.22 0.03
C ASN A 162 6.26 -13.82 0.67
N THR A 163 5.82 -13.77 1.93
CA THR A 163 5.58 -12.52 2.67
C THR A 163 6.83 -12.03 3.39
N GLN A 164 6.84 -10.76 3.76
CA GLN A 164 7.87 -10.15 4.62
C GLN A 164 7.99 -10.87 5.98
N PHE A 165 6.86 -11.37 6.52
CA PHE A 165 6.89 -12.17 7.74
C PHE A 165 7.74 -13.43 7.59
N LEU A 166 7.58 -14.18 6.50
CA LEU A 166 8.42 -15.35 6.24
C LEU A 166 9.88 -14.99 6.02
N SER A 167 10.14 -13.95 5.22
CA SER A 167 11.49 -13.53 4.88
C SER A 167 12.24 -12.99 6.08
N ILE A 168 11.66 -12.01 6.80
CA ILE A 168 12.37 -11.28 7.86
C ILE A 168 12.34 -12.04 9.19
N ILE A 169 11.17 -12.58 9.58
CA ILE A 169 11.02 -13.20 10.92
C ILE A 169 11.49 -14.65 10.91
N LEU A 170 11.17 -15.40 9.85
CA LEU A 170 11.49 -16.81 9.77
C LEU A 170 12.71 -17.11 8.88
N ASN A 171 13.30 -16.11 8.21
CA ASN A 171 14.41 -16.23 7.26
C ASN A 171 14.14 -17.31 6.19
N LYS A 172 12.94 -17.26 5.59
CA LYS A 172 12.47 -18.22 4.58
C LYS A 172 11.85 -17.49 3.39
N GLU A 173 12.30 -17.83 2.20
CA GLU A 173 11.68 -17.42 0.94
C GLU A 173 10.94 -18.62 0.34
N ILE A 174 9.73 -18.87 0.76
CA ILE A 174 8.90 -20.01 0.36
C ILE A 174 7.45 -19.62 0.16
N GLY A 175 6.73 -20.46 -0.59
CA GLY A 175 5.33 -20.26 -0.90
C GLY A 175 5.12 -19.57 -2.25
N SER A 176 3.88 -19.30 -2.57
CA SER A 176 3.47 -18.63 -3.81
C SER A 176 3.41 -17.11 -3.60
N THR A 177 3.62 -16.36 -4.66
CA THR A 177 3.24 -14.94 -4.71
C THR A 177 1.71 -14.83 -4.54
N PRO A 178 1.21 -13.89 -3.74
CA PRO A 178 -0.23 -13.66 -3.63
C PRO A 178 -0.81 -13.30 -5.01
N THR A 179 -1.97 -13.87 -5.33
CA THR A 179 -2.67 -13.54 -6.59
C THR A 179 -3.53 -12.30 -6.39
N ILE A 180 -3.70 -11.52 -7.46
CA ILE A 180 -4.53 -10.30 -7.44
C ILE A 180 -5.79 -10.53 -8.26
N ASP A 181 -6.96 -10.39 -7.62
CA ASP A 181 -8.21 -10.18 -8.32
C ASP A 181 -8.35 -8.70 -8.68
N LEU A 182 -8.02 -8.36 -9.91
CA LEU A 182 -8.05 -6.97 -10.40
C LEU A 182 -9.46 -6.36 -10.39
N SER A 183 -10.52 -7.17 -10.42
CA SER A 183 -11.88 -6.67 -10.34
C SER A 183 -12.26 -6.27 -8.90
N GLU A 184 -11.85 -7.05 -7.91
CA GLU A 184 -11.99 -6.69 -6.49
C GLU A 184 -11.07 -5.50 -6.17
N GLU A 185 -9.85 -5.44 -6.70
CA GLU A 185 -8.94 -4.29 -6.56
C GLU A 185 -9.61 -3.00 -7.02
N PHE A 186 -10.10 -2.98 -8.26
CA PHE A 186 -10.79 -1.83 -8.81
C PHE A 186 -12.02 -1.43 -7.98
N LYS A 187 -12.86 -2.40 -7.61
CA LYS A 187 -14.08 -2.21 -6.86
C LYS A 187 -13.83 -1.62 -5.47
N ASN A 188 -12.87 -2.20 -4.73
CA ASN A 188 -12.53 -1.72 -3.38
C ASN A 188 -11.91 -0.32 -3.42
N GLY A 189 -11.02 -0.04 -4.38
CA GLY A 189 -10.45 1.29 -4.53
C GLY A 189 -11.49 2.34 -4.93
N ARG A 190 -12.43 2.02 -5.83
CA ARG A 190 -13.54 2.95 -6.16
C ARG A 190 -14.40 3.25 -4.94
N PHE A 191 -14.63 2.27 -4.09
CA PHE A 191 -15.35 2.45 -2.84
C PHE A 191 -14.60 3.40 -1.88
N ILE A 192 -13.29 3.22 -1.71
CA ILE A 192 -12.46 4.15 -0.91
C ILE A 192 -12.57 5.58 -1.43
N LEU A 193 -12.43 5.81 -2.75
CA LEU A 193 -12.57 7.15 -3.33
C LEU A 193 -13.97 7.74 -3.10
N GLU A 194 -15.01 6.92 -3.11
CA GLU A 194 -16.36 7.37 -2.78
C GLU A 194 -16.48 7.84 -1.33
N LEU A 195 -15.91 7.06 -0.37
CA LEU A 195 -15.85 7.43 1.04
C LEU A 195 -15.09 8.76 1.25
N VAL A 196 -13.96 8.92 0.57
CA VAL A 196 -13.16 10.17 0.58
C VAL A 196 -13.97 11.35 0.06
N ASN A 197 -14.62 11.19 -1.09
CA ASN A 197 -15.40 12.26 -1.71
C ASN A 197 -16.61 12.71 -0.86
N GLN A 198 -17.18 11.79 -0.08
CA GLN A 198 -18.29 12.08 0.83
C GLN A 198 -17.84 12.52 2.24
N ASP A 199 -16.55 12.67 2.52
CA ASP A 199 -15.97 13.00 3.84
C ASP A 199 -16.37 12.01 4.96
N LEU A 200 -16.45 10.73 4.63
CA LEU A 200 -16.90 9.69 5.56
C LEU A 200 -15.76 9.06 6.36
N ILE A 201 -14.52 9.19 5.90
CA ILE A 201 -13.32 8.65 6.56
C ILE A 201 -12.37 9.77 6.97
N LEU A 202 -11.68 9.55 8.09
CA LEU A 202 -10.71 10.48 8.66
C LEU A 202 -9.32 10.27 8.04
N SER A 203 -8.90 9.02 7.96
CA SER A 203 -7.63 8.58 7.35
C SER A 203 -7.82 7.28 6.58
N SER A 204 -6.88 6.97 5.71
CA SER A 204 -6.85 5.77 4.88
C SER A 204 -5.42 5.36 4.63
N HIS A 205 -5.16 4.06 4.59
CA HIS A 205 -3.88 3.44 4.28
C HIS A 205 -4.13 2.14 3.50
N ASP A 206 -3.27 1.78 2.57
CA ASP A 206 -3.35 0.45 1.97
C ASP A 206 -2.74 -0.61 2.89
N ILE A 207 -3.08 -1.87 2.67
CA ILE A 207 -2.47 -3.00 3.38
C ILE A 207 -1.62 -3.75 2.37
N GLY A 208 -0.33 -3.49 2.41
CA GLY A 208 0.68 -4.06 1.53
C GLY A 208 1.65 -5.01 2.26
N GLU A 209 2.94 -4.85 2.02
CA GLU A 209 4.01 -5.63 2.64
C GLU A 209 3.99 -5.55 4.16
N GLY A 210 4.14 -6.69 4.82
CA GLY A 210 4.05 -6.82 6.28
C GLY A 210 2.64 -7.01 6.83
N GLY A 211 1.61 -6.80 5.99
CA GLY A 211 0.21 -7.07 6.32
C GLY A 211 -0.44 -6.09 7.29
N LEU A 212 -1.56 -6.50 7.84
CA LEU A 212 -2.45 -5.66 8.62
C LEU A 212 -1.80 -5.03 9.86
N LEU A 213 -1.03 -5.81 10.62
CA LEU A 213 -0.46 -5.29 11.87
C LEU A 213 0.61 -4.22 11.62
N VAL A 214 1.37 -4.35 10.54
CA VAL A 214 2.33 -3.31 10.12
C VAL A 214 1.58 -2.05 9.71
N ALA A 215 0.54 -2.16 8.88
CA ALA A 215 -0.27 -1.01 8.47
C ALA A 215 -0.90 -0.27 9.67
N VAL A 216 -1.45 -0.99 10.65
CA VAL A 216 -1.96 -0.38 11.89
C VAL A 216 -0.85 0.34 12.67
N ALA A 217 0.33 -0.28 12.77
CA ALA A 217 1.46 0.33 13.48
C ALA A 217 1.94 1.61 12.78
N GLU A 218 1.98 1.64 11.46
CA GLU A 218 2.33 2.82 10.66
C GLU A 218 1.34 3.96 10.84
N MET A 219 0.04 3.65 10.81
CA MET A 219 -1.01 4.64 11.10
C MET A 219 -0.89 5.21 12.51
N ALA A 220 -0.63 4.34 13.51
CA ALA A 220 -0.46 4.74 14.91
C ALA A 220 0.79 5.61 15.10
N MET A 221 1.94 5.20 14.57
CA MET A 221 3.19 5.98 14.67
C MET A 221 3.09 7.33 13.97
N SER A 222 2.44 7.39 12.81
CA SER A 222 2.28 8.61 12.03
C SER A 222 1.32 9.60 12.70
N GLY A 223 0.26 9.11 13.35
CA GLY A 223 -0.71 9.92 14.08
C GLY A 223 -0.32 10.24 15.51
N GLU A 224 0.67 9.51 16.06
CA GLU A 224 0.99 9.51 17.50
C GLU A 224 -0.25 9.18 18.36
N ILE A 225 -1.10 8.32 17.83
CA ILE A 225 -2.36 7.85 18.41
C ILE A 225 -2.32 6.33 18.44
N GLY A 226 -2.61 5.72 19.58
CA GLY A 226 -2.65 4.28 19.76
C GLY A 226 -3.87 3.62 19.10
N ALA A 227 -3.92 2.31 19.16
CA ALA A 227 -5.06 1.52 18.70
C ALA A 227 -5.24 0.28 19.56
N SER A 228 -6.48 -0.16 19.75
CA SER A 228 -6.82 -1.47 20.30
C SER A 228 -7.44 -2.32 19.19
N ILE A 229 -6.79 -3.43 18.86
CA ILE A 229 -7.16 -4.30 17.76
C ILE A 229 -7.63 -5.64 18.31
N ASN A 230 -8.80 -6.06 17.83
CA ASN A 230 -9.40 -7.35 18.14
C ASN A 230 -9.63 -8.14 16.85
N ILE A 231 -8.82 -9.17 16.61
CA ILE A 231 -8.93 -10.07 15.47
C ILE A 231 -8.84 -11.50 15.98
N ASN A 232 -9.82 -12.31 15.62
CA ASN A 232 -9.93 -13.68 16.14
C ASN A 232 -8.88 -14.65 15.57
N ASP A 233 -8.32 -14.37 14.39
CA ASP A 233 -7.32 -15.22 13.75
C ASP A 233 -5.99 -14.50 13.59
N HIS A 234 -5.01 -14.90 14.39
CA HIS A 234 -3.69 -14.28 14.43
C HIS A 234 -2.86 -14.50 13.15
N THR A 235 -3.22 -15.47 12.32
CA THR A 235 -2.56 -15.67 11.03
C THR A 235 -2.82 -14.49 10.08
N HIS A 236 -3.93 -13.80 10.28
CA HIS A 236 -4.34 -12.64 9.48
C HIS A 236 -3.54 -11.35 9.77
N PHE A 237 -2.73 -11.31 10.84
CA PHE A 237 -1.94 -10.11 11.14
C PHE A 237 -0.86 -9.80 10.12
N PHE A 238 -0.21 -10.84 9.58
CA PHE A 238 0.93 -10.70 8.68
C PHE A 238 0.66 -11.24 7.28
N SER A 239 -0.60 -11.51 6.97
CA SER A 239 -0.98 -11.92 5.62
C SER A 239 -0.89 -10.73 4.66
N GLU A 240 -0.39 -11.01 3.46
CA GLU A 240 -0.21 -10.01 2.39
C GLU A 240 -1.22 -10.23 1.26
N ASP A 241 -2.47 -10.58 1.64
CA ASP A 241 -3.58 -10.57 0.69
C ASP A 241 -3.77 -9.18 0.11
N GLN A 242 -4.16 -9.13 -1.15
CA GLN A 242 -4.25 -7.90 -1.91
C GLN A 242 -5.64 -7.26 -1.87
N SER A 243 -5.80 -6.11 -2.52
CA SER A 243 -7.10 -5.40 -2.62
C SER A 243 -7.64 -4.91 -1.27
N ARG A 244 -6.77 -4.59 -0.33
CA ARG A 244 -7.14 -4.23 1.04
C ARG A 244 -6.73 -2.82 1.42
N TYR A 245 -7.58 -2.21 2.23
CA TYR A 245 -7.34 -0.90 2.85
C TYR A 245 -7.68 -0.93 4.33
N LEU A 246 -7.02 -0.06 5.09
CA LEU A 246 -7.31 0.28 6.47
C LEU A 246 -7.88 1.69 6.51
N ILE A 247 -9.01 1.89 7.18
CA ILE A 247 -9.66 3.19 7.27
C ILE A 247 -10.02 3.54 8.71
N GLU A 248 -9.86 4.81 9.05
CA GLU A 248 -10.33 5.39 10.30
C GLU A 248 -11.66 6.10 10.08
N VAL A 249 -12.64 5.80 10.92
CA VAL A 249 -14.02 6.23 10.80
C VAL A 249 -14.49 6.88 12.09
N SER A 250 -15.02 8.09 12.01
CA SER A 250 -15.72 8.71 13.14
C SER A 250 -16.98 7.92 13.49
N ALA A 251 -17.28 7.77 14.78
CA ALA A 251 -18.46 7.03 15.27
C ALA A 251 -19.78 7.47 14.61
N ASN A 252 -19.89 8.73 14.20
CA ASN A 252 -21.09 9.23 13.54
C ASN A 252 -21.30 8.72 12.11
N ASN A 253 -20.26 8.16 11.48
CA ASN A 253 -20.31 7.69 10.10
C ASN A 253 -20.44 6.17 9.96
N GLU A 254 -20.34 5.41 11.07
CA GLU A 254 -20.33 3.95 11.07
C GLU A 254 -21.51 3.33 10.33
N ASP A 255 -22.73 3.70 10.71
CA ASP A 255 -23.95 3.12 10.10
C ASP A 255 -23.99 3.38 8.59
N LYS A 256 -23.59 4.60 8.18
CA LYS A 256 -23.59 4.98 6.77
C LYS A 256 -22.57 4.17 5.96
N ILE A 257 -21.35 4.02 6.46
CA ILE A 257 -20.30 3.26 5.77
C ILE A 257 -20.68 1.79 5.67
N ASN A 258 -21.20 1.19 6.74
CA ASN A 258 -21.64 -0.20 6.75
C ASN A 258 -22.77 -0.43 5.72
N GLN A 259 -23.74 0.49 5.64
CA GLN A 259 -24.82 0.39 4.66
C GLN A 259 -24.27 0.52 3.22
N MET A 260 -23.39 1.48 2.96
CA MET A 260 -22.77 1.65 1.64
C MET A 260 -21.95 0.41 1.23
N ALA A 261 -21.21 -0.20 2.16
CA ALA A 261 -20.46 -1.41 1.90
C ALA A 261 -21.39 -2.59 1.55
N LEU A 262 -22.50 -2.74 2.29
CA LEU A 262 -23.51 -3.75 2.02
C LEU A 262 -24.12 -3.56 0.62
N ASP A 263 -24.55 -2.35 0.29
CA ASP A 263 -25.19 -2.01 -0.99
C ASP A 263 -24.24 -2.23 -2.18
N SER A 264 -22.94 -2.02 -1.96
CA SER A 264 -21.89 -2.21 -2.98
C SER A 264 -21.26 -3.62 -2.96
N ASN A 265 -21.72 -4.50 -2.06
CA ASN A 265 -21.15 -5.84 -1.84
C ASN A 265 -19.63 -5.80 -1.59
N ILE A 266 -19.18 -4.85 -0.74
CA ILE A 266 -17.80 -4.71 -0.29
C ILE A 266 -17.60 -5.46 1.01
N ALA A 267 -16.53 -6.23 1.12
CA ALA A 267 -16.11 -6.82 2.39
C ALA A 267 -15.58 -5.70 3.30
N ILE A 268 -16.19 -5.54 4.47
CA ILE A 268 -15.80 -4.58 5.49
C ILE A 268 -15.82 -5.26 6.86
N GLU A 269 -14.82 -4.99 7.69
CA GLU A 269 -14.73 -5.57 9.04
C GLU A 269 -14.27 -4.50 10.03
N LEU A 270 -14.99 -4.37 11.16
CA LEU A 270 -14.56 -3.57 12.30
C LEU A 270 -13.50 -4.37 13.07
N ILE A 271 -12.28 -3.87 13.11
CA ILE A 271 -11.16 -4.56 13.75
C ILE A 271 -10.71 -3.93 15.07
N GLY A 272 -11.20 -2.74 15.40
CA GLY A 272 -10.78 -2.06 16.63
C GLY A 272 -11.16 -0.60 16.69
N GLU A 273 -10.51 0.09 17.60
CA GLU A 273 -10.68 1.53 17.80
C GLU A 273 -9.36 2.20 18.18
N THR A 274 -9.25 3.50 17.91
CA THR A 274 -8.09 4.29 18.31
C THR A 274 -8.09 4.54 19.80
N THR A 275 -6.89 4.50 20.39
CA THR A 275 -6.63 4.75 21.81
C THR A 275 -5.64 5.90 21.99
N LYS A 276 -5.23 6.20 23.21
CA LYS A 276 -4.37 7.36 23.44
C LYS A 276 -2.89 7.08 23.12
N ASP A 277 -2.29 6.08 23.74
CA ASP A 277 -0.82 5.99 23.82
C ASP A 277 -0.26 4.65 23.30
N ASP A 278 -1.04 3.57 23.37
CA ASP A 278 -0.56 2.20 23.14
C ASP A 278 -1.22 1.55 21.91
N LEU A 279 -0.44 0.79 21.17
CA LEU A 279 -0.97 -0.23 20.26
C LEU A 279 -1.17 -1.50 21.08
N ILE A 280 -2.43 -1.90 21.20
CA ILE A 280 -2.89 -3.05 21.98
C ILE A 280 -3.43 -4.09 21.00
N ILE A 281 -2.93 -5.31 21.10
CA ILE A 281 -3.50 -6.46 20.42
C ILE A 281 -4.13 -7.33 21.49
N GLU A 282 -5.45 -7.44 21.48
CA GLU A 282 -6.19 -8.18 22.50
C GLU A 282 -5.66 -9.61 22.64
N ASP A 283 -5.53 -10.08 23.88
CA ASP A 283 -5.00 -11.40 24.28
C ASP A 283 -3.53 -11.68 23.89
N ILE A 284 -2.81 -10.74 23.25
CA ILE A 284 -1.40 -10.91 22.86
C ILE A 284 -0.49 -9.98 23.65
N GLY A 285 -0.78 -8.69 23.67
CA GLY A 285 0.06 -7.73 24.38
C GLY A 285 -0.11 -6.30 23.89
N GLN A 286 0.77 -5.42 24.39
CA GLN A 286 0.76 -4.02 24.05
C GLN A 286 2.17 -3.46 23.92
N ILE A 287 2.32 -2.40 23.15
CA ILE A 287 3.54 -1.61 22.99
C ILE A 287 3.17 -0.14 22.87
N SER A 288 3.93 0.76 23.49
CA SER A 288 3.67 2.19 23.32
C SER A 288 3.98 2.64 21.88
N VAL A 289 3.17 3.53 21.34
CA VAL A 289 3.40 4.14 20.03
C VAL A 289 4.77 4.84 19.97
N GLN A 290 5.18 5.43 21.10
CA GLN A 290 6.48 6.08 21.21
C GLN A 290 7.64 5.07 21.08
N ASP A 291 7.53 3.89 21.69
CA ASP A 291 8.56 2.84 21.57
C ASP A 291 8.60 2.25 20.16
N LEU A 292 7.44 2.06 19.51
CA LEU A 292 7.36 1.66 18.11
C LEU A 292 8.07 2.66 17.20
N LYS A 293 7.75 3.94 17.34
CA LYS A 293 8.34 5.03 16.56
C LYS A 293 9.85 5.11 16.77
N LEU A 294 10.30 5.04 18.01
CA LEU A 294 11.73 5.04 18.33
C LEU A 294 12.47 3.87 17.67
N LYS A 295 11.90 2.67 17.70
CA LYS A 295 12.49 1.48 17.06
C LYS A 295 12.57 1.64 15.55
N SER A 296 11.49 2.09 14.91
CA SER A 296 11.43 2.32 13.46
C SER A 296 12.44 3.37 13.02
N GLU A 297 12.44 4.56 13.64
CA GLU A 297 13.30 5.68 13.27
C GLU A 297 14.78 5.46 13.60
N SER A 298 15.10 4.64 14.61
CA SER A 298 16.50 4.38 15.00
C SER A 298 17.23 3.38 14.10
N TRP A 299 16.52 2.61 13.30
CA TRP A 299 17.15 1.57 12.47
C TRP A 299 18.19 2.15 11.50
N PHE A 300 17.81 3.12 10.68
CA PHE A 300 18.70 3.71 9.69
C PHE A 300 19.90 4.44 10.30
N PRO A 301 19.75 5.31 11.32
CA PRO A 301 20.89 5.90 12.01
C PRO A 301 21.82 4.89 12.67
N ASN A 302 21.30 3.75 13.11
CA ASN A 302 22.14 2.69 13.69
C ASN A 302 22.87 1.86 12.63
N PHE A 303 22.24 1.62 11.48
CA PHE A 303 22.82 0.92 10.35
C PHE A 303 23.97 1.69 9.69
N THR A 304 23.93 3.03 9.70
CA THR A 304 24.90 3.92 9.04
C THR A 304 26.08 4.33 9.94
N LYS A 305 26.13 3.89 11.19
CA LYS A 305 27.26 4.09 12.12
C LYS A 305 28.32 3.01 11.90
#